data_11db120bfe2cb8bb9c4e0683d71f81c3
#
_entry.id   11db120bfe2cb8bb9c4e0683d71f81c3
#
_cell.length_a   1.000
_cell.length_b   1.000
_cell.length_c   1.000
_cell.angle_alpha   90.00
_cell.angle_beta   90.00
_cell.angle_gamma   90.00
#
_symmetry.space_group_name_H-M   'P 1'
#
loop_
_entity.id
_entity.type
_entity.pdbx_description
1 polymer ?
#
loop_
_entity_poly.entity_id
_entity_poly.type
_entity_poly.pdbx_seq_one_letter_code
_entity_poly.pdbx_strand_id
1 'polypeptide(L)'
;LHPGSSPGPEPIPHAFPPASEPQAAETSAASVPPQPQPQPQAPARKIHPLVDLHVDRAPLEELERRLERNGPWDDWGLYQMHWEAEEATRVTDFHELQCMRLLPNLTPLPHQTETALRVLHVMRGRAILADEVGLGKTIEAGLVLKEYLVRGLVKRVLILVPASLVLQWVRELNSKFGIPATAQKKEYHWNNDIVVASMDTAKREPHRSSLLDAEYDMLIIDEAHKLKNKRTGNYQFVNDLRKKYCLLLTATPVQNDLNELYNLITLLKPGQLGGEGDFASNYVADRRIAKNEDKLQEALGQVMIRNRRTDGGVEFTKRFVTNVPLRLSPEEMALYEAVTKYVREHAKAERGDLASMLSLVTLQREVCSSRDAVFLTLINLFKKTAEDSPLRARIWELVEFIKQIKANTKAEKTMELINRIQDKTIVFTEYRATQEYLIRFFKEHDLAAVPYRGGMNRGKKDWMMDLFKRRAQVMVATEAGGEGINLQFAHNIINFDLPWNPMRVEQRIGRVHRLGQTEDVQIYNLCTYGTIEEHIVHLLHEKINMFEMVIGELDEIVERMEREEPLERRLAQIMLEATDEAELRQRIDGLGDSLIRQMHEEKKP
;
A
#
# COMPACT_ATOMS: atom_id res chain seq x y z
N LEU A 1 56.52 22.63 -21.65
CA LEU A 1 56.50 23.88 -20.92
C LEU A 1 55.66 23.71 -19.67
N HIS A 2 56.34 23.79 -18.55
CA HIS A 2 55.92 23.43 -17.20
C HIS A 2 54.97 24.41 -16.51
N PRO A 3 54.32 24.02 -15.41
CA PRO A 3 53.03 24.51 -14.94
C PRO A 3 53.15 25.54 -13.81
N GLY A 4 52.10 26.39 -13.74
CA GLY A 4 51.90 27.33 -12.63
C GLY A 4 51.21 26.69 -11.44
N SER A 5 51.81 26.89 -10.29
CA SER A 5 51.37 26.46 -8.97
C SER A 5 50.14 27.23 -8.48
N SER A 6 49.17 26.50 -7.97
CA SER A 6 48.04 27.02 -7.22
C SER A 6 48.43 27.29 -5.76
N PRO A 7 48.00 28.37 -5.11
CA PRO A 7 48.22 28.58 -3.68
C PRO A 7 47.18 27.78 -2.83
N GLY A 8 47.65 27.19 -1.75
CA GLY A 8 46.87 26.50 -0.75
C GLY A 8 46.06 27.45 0.17
N PRO A 9 45.07 26.92 0.90
CA PRO A 9 44.19 27.74 1.73
C PRO A 9 44.87 28.24 3.00
N GLU A 10 44.62 29.49 3.32
CA GLU A 10 45.06 30.15 4.57
C GLU A 10 44.33 29.56 5.81
N PRO A 11 44.97 29.58 6.99
CA PRO A 11 44.38 29.06 8.21
C PRO A 11 43.44 30.08 8.88
N ILE A 12 42.32 29.56 9.38
CA ILE A 12 41.32 30.30 10.18
C ILE A 12 41.87 30.61 11.58
N PRO A 13 41.80 31.84 12.07
CA PRO A 13 42.26 32.18 13.44
C PRO A 13 41.21 31.77 14.50
N HIS A 14 41.65 30.96 15.44
CA HIS A 14 40.98 30.78 16.72
C HIS A 14 41.25 31.98 17.63
N ALA A 15 40.24 32.61 18.22
CA ALA A 15 40.21 33.10 19.58
C ALA A 15 38.90 33.85 19.91
N PHE A 16 38.08 33.29 20.77
CA PHE A 16 37.09 34.07 21.54
C PHE A 16 37.74 34.53 22.85
N PRO A 17 37.56 35.78 23.26
CA PRO A 17 38.00 36.25 24.58
C PRO A 17 36.99 35.82 25.68
N PRO A 18 37.44 35.71 26.94
CA PRO A 18 36.58 35.28 28.05
C PRO A 18 35.60 36.38 28.47
N ALA A 19 34.39 35.97 28.84
CA ALA A 19 33.37 36.84 29.37
C ALA A 19 33.75 37.37 30.76
N SER A 20 33.68 38.70 30.90
CA SER A 20 33.83 39.42 32.15
C SER A 20 32.59 39.28 33.04
N GLU A 21 32.81 39.06 34.32
CA GLU A 21 31.81 39.11 35.41
C GLU A 21 31.10 40.47 35.49
N PRO A 22 29.79 40.53 35.72
CA PRO A 22 29.14 41.79 36.07
C PRO A 22 29.19 42.04 37.58
N GLN A 23 29.71 43.21 37.93
CA GLN A 23 29.67 43.80 39.26
C GLN A 23 28.23 44.01 39.73
N ALA A 24 28.07 43.80 41.06
CA ALA A 24 26.86 44.05 41.81
C ALA A 24 26.50 45.55 41.82
N ALA A 25 25.25 45.87 41.48
CA ALA A 25 24.65 47.18 41.80
C ALA A 25 23.55 46.94 42.85
N GLU A 26 23.77 47.56 44.00
CA GLU A 26 22.80 47.71 45.11
C GLU A 26 21.62 48.56 44.65
N THR A 27 20.38 48.00 44.72
CA THR A 27 19.17 48.85 44.81
C THR A 27 18.10 48.16 45.67
N SER A 28 17.88 48.82 46.80
CA SER A 28 16.64 49.10 47.54
C SER A 28 15.57 48.02 47.64
N ALA A 29 15.33 47.63 48.89
CA ALA A 29 14.27 46.76 49.37
C ALA A 29 12.87 47.21 49.00
N ALA A 30 12.12 46.24 48.37
CA ALA A 30 10.67 46.20 48.42
C ALA A 30 10.26 44.84 48.96
N SER A 31 9.46 44.84 50.01
CA SER A 31 8.99 43.68 50.76
C SER A 31 8.16 42.67 49.94
N VAL A 32 8.67 41.47 49.82
CA VAL A 32 7.95 40.30 49.29
C VAL A 32 7.34 39.54 50.50
N PRO A 33 6.06 39.13 50.42
CA PRO A 33 5.44 38.33 51.48
C PRO A 33 6.09 36.93 51.56
N PRO A 34 6.15 36.32 52.76
CA PRO A 34 6.88 35.07 52.97
C PRO A 34 6.21 33.91 52.22
N GLN A 35 7.00 33.22 51.43
CA GLN A 35 6.61 31.93 50.86
C GLN A 35 6.43 30.89 51.97
N PRO A 36 5.43 30.01 51.88
CA PRO A 36 5.27 28.92 52.83
C PRO A 36 6.46 27.97 52.75
N GLN A 37 7.08 27.71 53.88
CA GLN A 37 8.17 26.74 54.02
C GLN A 37 7.68 25.34 53.61
N PRO A 38 8.47 24.57 52.87
CA PRO A 38 8.11 23.18 52.54
C PRO A 38 8.07 22.37 53.84
N GLN A 39 6.92 21.80 54.13
CA GLN A 39 6.76 20.82 55.21
C GLN A 39 7.71 19.65 54.97
N PRO A 40 8.34 19.08 55.99
CA PRO A 40 9.19 17.92 55.84
C PRO A 40 8.34 16.74 55.31
N GLN A 41 8.63 16.29 54.09
CA GLN A 41 8.04 15.09 53.55
C GLN A 41 8.43 13.92 54.45
N ALA A 42 7.43 13.22 54.96
CA ALA A 42 7.62 11.98 55.69
C ALA A 42 8.44 11.00 54.83
N PRO A 43 9.40 10.28 55.38
CA PRO A 43 10.22 9.34 54.62
C PRO A 43 9.32 8.34 53.94
N ALA A 44 9.49 8.20 52.61
CA ALA A 44 8.77 7.21 51.81
C ALA A 44 8.94 5.84 52.46
N ARG A 45 7.85 5.28 52.98
CA ARG A 45 7.83 3.90 53.45
C ARG A 45 8.25 3.00 52.29
N LYS A 46 9.45 2.44 52.38
CA LYS A 46 9.84 1.32 51.51
C LYS A 46 8.92 0.16 51.85
N ILE A 47 7.91 -0.06 51.01
CA ILE A 47 7.10 -1.27 51.05
C ILE A 47 8.02 -2.37 50.55
N HIS A 48 8.61 -3.11 51.47
CA HIS A 48 9.21 -4.41 51.13
C HIS A 48 8.04 -5.38 51.00
N PRO A 49 7.77 -5.92 49.82
CA PRO A 49 6.81 -7.03 49.74
C PRO A 49 7.40 -8.15 50.60
N LEU A 50 6.63 -8.58 51.57
CA LEU A 50 6.87 -9.86 52.28
C LEU A 50 6.65 -10.97 51.25
N VAL A 51 7.74 -11.34 50.61
CA VAL A 51 7.75 -12.54 49.76
C VAL A 51 8.04 -13.69 50.71
N ASP A 52 6.99 -14.50 50.97
CA ASP A 52 7.12 -15.72 51.73
C ASP A 52 7.72 -16.77 50.76
N LEU A 53 9.04 -16.95 50.87
CA LEU A 53 9.75 -17.92 50.07
C LEU A 53 9.55 -19.31 50.70
N HIS A 54 8.60 -20.05 50.18
CA HIS A 54 8.45 -21.47 50.52
C HIS A 54 9.48 -22.25 49.69
N VAL A 55 10.57 -22.65 50.33
CA VAL A 55 11.62 -23.48 49.68
C VAL A 55 11.27 -24.94 49.99
N ASP A 56 10.79 -25.64 48.96
CA ASP A 56 10.66 -27.09 49.02
C ASP A 56 12.09 -27.70 49.00
N ARG A 57 12.49 -28.32 50.09
CA ARG A 57 13.82 -28.96 50.25
C ARG A 57 13.85 -30.41 49.77
N ALA A 58 12.69 -31.02 49.50
CA ALA A 58 12.63 -32.42 49.11
C ALA A 58 13.48 -32.77 47.86
N PRO A 59 13.54 -31.93 46.81
CA PRO A 59 14.44 -32.17 45.67
C PRO A 59 15.94 -32.12 46.01
N LEU A 60 16.31 -31.24 46.94
CA LEU A 60 17.72 -31.13 47.38
C LEU A 60 18.12 -32.32 48.22
N GLU A 61 17.28 -32.77 49.14
CA GLU A 61 17.50 -33.95 49.96
C GLU A 61 17.56 -35.24 49.11
N GLU A 62 16.78 -35.30 48.05
CA GLU A 62 16.86 -36.42 47.09
C GLU A 62 18.14 -36.37 46.27
N LEU A 63 18.56 -35.19 45.85
CA LEU A 63 19.85 -35.03 45.13
C LEU A 63 21.02 -35.40 46.05
N GLU A 64 21.04 -34.99 47.30
CA GLU A 64 22.08 -35.35 48.27
C GLU A 64 22.14 -36.86 48.44
N ARG A 65 21.00 -37.55 48.62
CA ARG A 65 20.90 -39.01 48.72
C ARG A 65 21.41 -39.74 47.46
N ARG A 66 21.14 -39.18 46.27
CA ARG A 66 21.64 -39.74 45.01
C ARG A 66 23.16 -39.56 44.87
N LEU A 67 23.69 -38.40 45.28
CA LEU A 67 25.12 -38.13 45.33
C LEU A 67 25.87 -39.12 46.25
N GLU A 68 25.35 -39.37 47.46
CA GLU A 68 25.92 -40.28 48.43
C GLU A 68 25.94 -41.75 47.93
N ARG A 69 24.90 -42.14 47.14
CA ARG A 69 24.77 -43.51 46.61
C ARG A 69 25.37 -43.69 45.20
N ASN A 70 25.93 -42.63 44.60
CA ASN A 70 26.37 -42.57 43.21
C ASN A 70 25.30 -43.01 42.19
N GLY A 71 24.07 -42.47 42.37
CA GLY A 71 22.94 -42.71 41.47
C GLY A 71 21.69 -43.24 42.15
N PRO A 72 20.68 -43.66 41.36
CA PRO A 72 20.68 -43.76 39.91
C PRO A 72 20.71 -42.40 39.22
N TRP A 73 21.47 -42.28 38.14
CA TRP A 73 21.52 -41.10 37.27
C TRP A 73 20.74 -41.39 35.99
N ASP A 74 20.00 -40.40 35.53
CA ASP A 74 19.30 -40.49 34.27
C ASP A 74 20.25 -40.25 33.09
N ASP A 75 19.88 -40.75 31.91
CA ASP A 75 20.62 -40.55 30.69
C ASP A 75 20.67 -39.06 30.31
N TRP A 76 21.90 -38.58 30.00
CA TRP A 76 22.11 -37.18 29.64
C TRP A 76 21.31 -36.75 28.40
N GLY A 77 21.14 -37.67 27.43
CA GLY A 77 20.35 -37.39 26.23
C GLY A 77 18.86 -37.22 26.54
N LEU A 78 18.32 -38.02 27.47
CA LEU A 78 16.94 -37.83 27.94
C LEU A 78 16.75 -36.48 28.68
N TYR A 79 17.75 -36.08 29.47
CA TYR A 79 17.72 -34.77 30.12
C TYR A 79 17.76 -33.63 29.10
N GLN A 80 18.61 -33.72 28.08
CA GLN A 80 18.66 -32.72 27.01
C GLN A 80 17.32 -32.65 26.24
N MET A 81 16.77 -33.81 25.86
CA MET A 81 15.45 -33.84 25.19
C MET A 81 14.33 -33.25 26.06
N HIS A 82 14.35 -33.54 27.37
CA HIS A 82 13.39 -32.96 28.31
C HIS A 82 13.53 -31.44 28.34
N TRP A 83 14.75 -30.92 28.46
CA TRP A 83 15.04 -29.47 28.46
C TRP A 83 14.59 -28.79 27.17
N GLU A 84 14.93 -29.39 26.02
CA GLU A 84 14.51 -28.88 24.70
C GLU A 84 12.97 -28.90 24.54
N ALA A 85 12.30 -29.94 25.04
CA ALA A 85 10.86 -30.04 25.03
C ALA A 85 10.22 -28.99 25.95
N GLU A 86 10.77 -28.76 27.13
CA GLU A 86 10.28 -27.76 28.07
C GLU A 86 10.49 -26.33 27.53
N GLU A 87 11.64 -26.06 26.91
CA GLU A 87 11.94 -24.79 26.25
C GLU A 87 11.00 -24.56 25.04
N ALA A 88 10.72 -25.60 24.26
CA ALA A 88 9.79 -25.54 23.14
C ALA A 88 8.33 -25.35 23.58
N THR A 89 7.97 -25.82 24.76
CA THR A 89 6.61 -25.66 25.34
C THR A 89 6.45 -24.39 26.17
N ARG A 90 7.53 -23.66 26.43
CA ARG A 90 7.50 -22.39 27.16
C ARG A 90 6.63 -21.39 26.40
N VAL A 91 5.39 -21.24 26.79
CA VAL A 91 4.45 -20.25 26.24
C VAL A 91 4.88 -18.89 26.76
N THR A 92 5.43 -18.08 25.88
CA THR A 92 5.72 -16.68 26.20
C THR A 92 4.39 -15.96 26.35
N ASP A 93 4.14 -15.42 27.54
CA ASP A 93 2.92 -14.67 27.82
C ASP A 93 2.97 -13.30 27.14
N PHE A 94 2.00 -13.02 26.29
CA PHE A 94 1.87 -11.76 25.53
C PHE A 94 0.63 -10.96 25.95
N HIS A 95 0.31 -10.90 27.24
CA HIS A 95 -0.83 -10.12 27.71
C HIS A 95 -0.66 -8.61 27.51
N GLU A 96 0.57 -8.11 27.49
CA GLU A 96 0.89 -6.71 27.17
C GLU A 96 2.10 -6.58 26.26
N LEU A 97 2.14 -5.48 25.51
CA LEU A 97 3.29 -5.13 24.66
C LEU A 97 4.38 -4.43 25.48
N GLN A 98 5.45 -5.14 25.82
CA GLN A 98 6.59 -4.60 26.54
C GLN A 98 7.34 -3.55 25.70
N CYS A 99 7.33 -3.69 24.38
CA CYS A 99 7.96 -2.76 23.47
C CYS A 99 7.43 -1.32 23.58
N MET A 100 6.20 -1.13 24.07
CA MET A 100 5.60 0.20 24.22
C MET A 100 6.44 1.14 25.08
N ARG A 101 7.11 0.61 26.10
CA ARG A 101 8.00 1.37 26.98
C ARG A 101 9.24 1.91 26.25
N LEU A 102 9.58 1.33 25.11
CA LEU A 102 10.74 1.68 24.27
C LEU A 102 10.35 2.50 23.02
N LEU A 103 9.09 2.90 22.90
CA LEU A 103 8.53 3.62 21.75
C LEU A 103 7.90 4.97 22.16
N PRO A 104 8.67 5.91 22.76
CA PRO A 104 8.11 7.14 23.29
C PRO A 104 7.51 8.07 22.23
N ASN A 105 7.94 7.92 20.97
CA ASN A 105 7.50 8.75 19.84
C ASN A 105 6.41 8.09 18.99
N LEU A 106 5.86 6.96 19.44
CA LEU A 106 4.79 6.25 18.74
C LEU A 106 3.62 6.05 19.68
N THR A 107 2.47 6.56 19.32
CA THR A 107 1.19 6.30 19.98
C THR A 107 0.35 5.44 19.02
N PRO A 108 0.37 4.11 19.15
CA PRO A 108 -0.45 3.24 18.32
C PRO A 108 -1.93 3.42 18.65
N LEU A 109 -2.76 3.18 17.68
CA LEU A 109 -4.22 3.17 17.87
C LEU A 109 -4.66 1.86 18.57
N PRO A 110 -5.82 1.86 19.24
CA PRO A 110 -6.31 0.68 19.95
C PRO A 110 -6.33 -0.59 19.09
N HIS A 111 -6.87 -0.52 17.87
CA HIS A 111 -6.91 -1.67 16.95
C HIS A 111 -5.51 -2.18 16.57
N GLN A 112 -4.50 -1.29 16.43
CA GLN A 112 -3.14 -1.70 16.09
C GLN A 112 -2.48 -2.47 17.25
N THR A 113 -2.75 -2.06 18.46
CA THR A 113 -2.27 -2.74 19.68
C THR A 113 -2.94 -4.09 19.85
N GLU A 114 -4.26 -4.14 19.65
CA GLU A 114 -5.05 -5.37 19.72
C GLU A 114 -4.64 -6.36 18.64
N THR A 115 -4.47 -5.89 17.38
CA THR A 115 -3.93 -6.68 16.28
C THR A 115 -2.57 -7.27 16.63
N ALA A 116 -1.65 -6.47 17.16
CA ALA A 116 -0.32 -6.95 17.54
C ALA A 116 -0.41 -8.03 18.64
N LEU A 117 -1.19 -7.80 19.69
CA LEU A 117 -1.40 -8.78 20.76
C LEU A 117 -2.02 -10.08 20.22
N ARG A 118 -3.02 -10.00 19.36
CA ARG A 118 -3.66 -11.17 18.76
C ARG A 118 -2.70 -11.97 17.89
N VAL A 119 -1.86 -11.29 17.09
CA VAL A 119 -0.81 -11.95 16.30
C VAL A 119 0.18 -12.70 17.19
N LEU A 120 0.59 -12.08 18.28
CA LEU A 120 1.58 -12.64 19.21
C LEU A 120 1.02 -13.81 20.01
N HIS A 121 -0.15 -13.62 20.63
CA HIS A 121 -0.75 -14.57 21.57
C HIS A 121 -1.50 -15.72 20.86
N VAL A 122 -2.41 -15.38 19.93
CA VAL A 122 -3.30 -16.35 19.28
C VAL A 122 -2.65 -16.97 18.05
N MET A 123 -2.10 -16.11 17.16
CA MET A 123 -1.58 -16.56 15.86
C MET A 123 -0.11 -16.95 15.90
N ARG A 124 0.54 -16.76 17.04
CA ARG A 124 1.94 -17.16 17.31
C ARG A 124 2.91 -16.69 16.24
N GLY A 125 2.74 -15.43 15.79
CA GLY A 125 3.60 -14.77 14.82
C GLY A 125 3.44 -15.21 13.37
N ARG A 126 2.36 -15.94 13.05
CA ARG A 126 2.00 -16.33 11.69
C ARG A 126 0.63 -15.79 11.33
N ALA A 127 0.58 -14.63 10.69
CA ALA A 127 -0.65 -13.90 10.44
C ALA A 127 -0.71 -13.24 9.07
N ILE A 128 -1.93 -13.13 8.53
CA ILE A 128 -2.28 -12.24 7.43
C ILE A 128 -2.90 -10.98 8.05
N LEU A 129 -2.26 -9.83 7.85
CA LEU A 129 -2.81 -8.52 8.20
C LEU A 129 -3.55 -7.99 6.97
N ALA A 130 -4.87 -8.07 7.03
CA ALA A 130 -5.76 -7.77 5.89
C ALA A 130 -6.56 -6.47 6.09
N ASP A 131 -6.09 -5.58 6.95
CA ASP A 131 -6.71 -4.31 7.25
C ASP A 131 -6.90 -3.44 6.01
N GLU A 132 -7.93 -2.60 6.02
CA GLU A 132 -8.17 -1.63 4.96
C GLU A 132 -6.97 -0.71 4.72
N VAL A 133 -6.94 -0.13 3.52
CA VAL A 133 -5.87 0.80 3.13
C VAL A 133 -5.89 2.02 4.07
N GLY A 134 -4.72 2.34 4.65
CA GLY A 134 -4.55 3.51 5.52
C GLY A 134 -4.72 3.28 7.02
N LEU A 135 -5.13 2.08 7.48
CA LEU A 135 -5.25 1.74 8.92
C LEU A 135 -3.91 1.49 9.62
N GLY A 136 -2.82 1.36 8.87
CA GLY A 136 -1.48 1.31 9.44
C GLY A 136 -0.90 -0.10 9.62
N LYS A 137 -1.16 -1.03 8.70
CA LYS A 137 -0.56 -2.38 8.69
C LYS A 137 0.96 -2.40 8.96
N THR A 138 1.69 -1.40 8.46
CA THR A 138 3.14 -1.25 8.72
C THR A 138 3.42 -1.01 10.21
N ILE A 139 2.53 -0.28 10.91
CA ILE A 139 2.66 -0.03 12.35
C ILE A 139 2.40 -1.32 13.12
N GLU A 140 1.35 -2.05 12.77
CA GLU A 140 1.02 -3.35 13.38
C GLU A 140 2.17 -4.35 13.23
N ALA A 141 2.67 -4.52 12.01
CA ALA A 141 3.82 -5.39 11.75
C ALA A 141 5.09 -4.91 12.48
N GLY A 142 5.29 -3.58 12.59
CA GLY A 142 6.37 -2.98 13.35
C GLY A 142 6.27 -3.24 14.85
N LEU A 143 5.08 -3.19 15.44
CA LEU A 143 4.82 -3.53 16.84
C LEU A 143 5.13 -4.99 17.13
N VAL A 144 4.63 -5.91 16.30
CA VAL A 144 4.91 -7.36 16.42
C VAL A 144 6.41 -7.62 16.33
N LEU A 145 7.08 -7.05 15.32
CA LEU A 145 8.52 -7.20 15.14
C LEU A 145 9.29 -6.64 16.35
N LYS A 146 8.94 -5.43 16.81
CA LYS A 146 9.63 -4.81 17.96
C LYS A 146 9.44 -5.62 19.23
N GLU A 147 8.25 -6.16 19.48
CA GLU A 147 7.98 -7.02 20.63
C GLU A 147 8.83 -8.29 20.61
N TYR A 148 8.92 -8.97 19.47
CA TYR A 148 9.77 -10.15 19.34
C TYR A 148 11.26 -9.84 19.51
N LEU A 149 11.74 -8.68 19.01
CA LEU A 149 13.12 -8.23 19.22
C LEU A 149 13.43 -7.95 20.69
N VAL A 150 12.50 -7.26 21.38
CA VAL A 150 12.65 -6.93 22.80
C VAL A 150 12.70 -8.18 23.67
N ARG A 151 11.91 -9.19 23.33
CA ARG A 151 11.90 -10.48 24.04
C ARG A 151 13.01 -11.44 23.61
N GLY A 152 13.84 -11.07 22.65
CA GLY A 152 14.95 -11.89 22.17
C GLY A 152 14.51 -13.12 21.34
N LEU A 153 13.25 -13.16 20.90
CA LEU A 153 12.69 -14.29 20.14
C LEU A 153 13.02 -14.25 18.65
N VAL A 154 13.42 -13.08 18.16
CA VAL A 154 13.77 -12.83 16.76
C VAL A 154 15.04 -11.99 16.70
N LYS A 155 15.96 -12.38 15.84
CA LYS A 155 17.20 -11.66 15.55
C LYS A 155 17.34 -11.41 14.05
N ARG A 156 17.17 -12.44 13.22
CA ARG A 156 17.38 -12.38 11.78
C ARG A 156 16.06 -12.23 11.05
N VAL A 157 15.86 -11.07 10.39
CA VAL A 157 14.58 -10.67 9.78
C VAL A 157 14.76 -10.29 8.32
N LEU A 158 13.93 -10.88 7.46
CA LEU A 158 13.82 -10.49 6.06
C LEU A 158 12.46 -9.81 5.82
N ILE A 159 12.50 -8.59 5.27
CA ILE A 159 11.30 -7.82 4.93
C ILE A 159 11.26 -7.61 3.42
N LEU A 160 10.29 -8.24 2.76
CA LEU A 160 10.11 -8.19 1.31
C LEU A 160 8.94 -7.28 0.95
N VAL A 161 9.23 -6.23 0.22
CA VAL A 161 8.26 -5.19 -0.11
C VAL A 161 8.35 -4.79 -1.59
N PRO A 162 7.36 -4.08 -2.16
CA PRO A 162 7.53 -3.42 -3.45
C PRO A 162 8.76 -2.50 -3.47
N ALA A 163 9.45 -2.41 -4.61
CA ALA A 163 10.69 -1.63 -4.72
C ALA A 163 10.52 -0.16 -4.29
N SER A 164 9.35 0.43 -4.49
CA SER A 164 9.00 1.78 -4.08
C SER A 164 8.93 1.97 -2.56
N LEU A 165 8.64 0.93 -1.80
CA LEU A 165 8.42 0.98 -0.36
C LEU A 165 9.67 0.69 0.48
N VAL A 166 10.74 0.16 -0.10
CA VAL A 166 11.93 -0.29 0.65
C VAL A 166 12.50 0.81 1.55
N LEU A 167 12.68 2.05 1.05
CA LEU A 167 13.20 3.15 1.88
C LEU A 167 12.19 3.68 2.89
N GLN A 168 10.92 3.63 2.57
CA GLN A 168 9.87 4.02 3.51
C GLN A 168 9.87 3.06 4.70
N TRP A 169 9.87 1.75 4.47
CA TRP A 169 9.96 0.75 5.51
C TRP A 169 11.20 0.94 6.40
N VAL A 170 12.37 1.12 5.79
CA VAL A 170 13.60 1.39 6.54
C VAL A 170 13.49 2.64 7.39
N ARG A 171 12.96 3.75 6.84
CA ARG A 171 12.77 4.99 7.62
C ARG A 171 11.80 4.80 8.78
N GLU A 172 10.66 4.14 8.53
CA GLU A 172 9.64 3.91 9.57
C GLU A 172 10.17 3.02 10.68
N LEU A 173 10.84 1.92 10.34
CA LEU A 173 11.43 1.04 11.33
C LEU A 173 12.50 1.74 12.16
N ASN A 174 13.39 2.52 11.53
CA ASN A 174 14.43 3.24 12.24
C ASN A 174 13.88 4.39 13.10
N SER A 175 12.97 5.21 12.53
CA SER A 175 12.54 6.45 13.20
C SER A 175 11.42 6.22 14.23
N LYS A 176 10.45 5.34 13.93
CA LYS A 176 9.31 5.10 14.82
C LYS A 176 9.56 4.00 15.84
N PHE A 177 10.27 2.94 15.42
CA PHE A 177 10.47 1.75 16.26
C PHE A 177 11.88 1.63 16.84
N GLY A 178 12.84 2.46 16.41
CA GLY A 178 14.24 2.32 16.80
C GLY A 178 14.81 0.95 16.41
N ILE A 179 14.37 0.39 15.27
CA ILE A 179 14.84 -0.89 14.73
C ILE A 179 15.89 -0.61 13.66
N PRO A 180 17.16 -1.07 13.79
CA PRO A 180 18.24 -0.78 12.85
C PRO A 180 18.10 -1.57 11.55
N ALA A 181 17.06 -1.27 10.76
CA ALA A 181 16.80 -1.93 9.50
C ALA A 181 17.67 -1.36 8.37
N THR A 182 18.19 -2.23 7.51
CA THR A 182 19.06 -1.88 6.39
C THR A 182 18.38 -2.14 5.05
N ALA A 183 18.41 -1.14 4.15
CA ALA A 183 17.97 -1.36 2.77
C ALA A 183 18.98 -2.18 1.99
N GLN A 184 18.55 -3.26 1.36
CA GLN A 184 19.41 -4.02 0.46
C GLN A 184 19.82 -3.15 -0.75
N LYS A 185 21.10 -2.97 -0.95
CA LYS A 185 21.71 -2.25 -2.10
C LYS A 185 22.90 -3.00 -2.69
N LYS A 186 23.65 -3.73 -1.85
CA LYS A 186 24.83 -4.50 -2.22
C LYS A 186 24.71 -5.90 -1.61
N GLU A 187 25.42 -6.85 -2.17
CA GLU A 187 25.33 -8.26 -1.79
C GLU A 187 25.62 -8.49 -0.29
N TYR A 188 26.63 -7.85 0.27
CA TYR A 188 26.96 -8.00 1.68
C TYR A 188 25.86 -7.51 2.66
N HIS A 189 24.88 -6.72 2.22
CA HIS A 189 23.76 -6.32 3.07
C HIS A 189 22.86 -7.50 3.49
N TRP A 190 22.91 -8.62 2.76
CA TRP A 190 22.17 -9.83 3.14
C TRP A 190 22.64 -10.44 4.46
N ASN A 191 23.86 -10.10 4.92
CA ASN A 191 24.41 -10.56 6.18
C ASN A 191 23.95 -9.76 7.40
N ASN A 192 23.24 -8.66 7.20
CA ASN A 192 22.71 -7.86 8.29
C ASN A 192 21.53 -8.57 8.96
N ASP A 193 21.35 -8.32 10.25
CA ASP A 193 20.28 -8.95 11.04
C ASP A 193 18.88 -8.60 10.50
N ILE A 194 18.64 -7.33 10.12
CA ILE A 194 17.34 -6.87 9.66
C ILE A 194 17.47 -6.20 8.29
N VAL A 195 16.99 -6.89 7.26
CA VAL A 195 17.11 -6.47 5.86
C VAL A 195 15.76 -6.19 5.23
N VAL A 196 15.64 -5.02 4.61
CA VAL A 196 14.48 -4.66 3.78
C VAL A 196 14.89 -4.69 2.32
N ALA A 197 14.23 -5.50 1.52
CA ALA A 197 14.54 -5.66 0.10
C ALA A 197 13.29 -5.65 -0.78
N SER A 198 13.47 -5.43 -2.09
CA SER A 198 12.36 -5.66 -3.01
C SER A 198 12.23 -7.14 -3.35
N MET A 199 10.98 -7.62 -3.43
CA MET A 199 10.66 -8.97 -3.89
C MET A 199 11.34 -9.28 -5.25
N ASP A 200 11.35 -8.31 -6.16
CA ASP A 200 11.91 -8.48 -7.49
C ASP A 200 13.45 -8.62 -7.49
N THR A 201 14.12 -8.03 -6.52
CA THR A 201 15.56 -8.22 -6.34
C THR A 201 15.86 -9.56 -5.66
N ALA A 202 15.15 -9.86 -4.58
CA ALA A 202 15.38 -11.03 -3.75
C ALA A 202 15.22 -12.36 -4.52
N LYS A 203 14.23 -12.44 -5.43
CA LYS A 203 13.94 -13.67 -6.20
C LYS A 203 14.90 -13.95 -7.36
N ARG A 204 15.83 -13.02 -7.68
CA ARG A 204 16.76 -13.15 -8.82
C ARG A 204 18.13 -13.64 -8.34
N GLU A 205 18.80 -14.42 -9.18
CA GLU A 205 20.19 -14.77 -8.94
C GLU A 205 21.12 -13.56 -9.08
N PRO A 206 22.20 -13.49 -8.31
CA PRO A 206 22.68 -14.49 -7.33
C PRO A 206 22.01 -14.39 -5.94
N HIS A 207 21.12 -13.41 -5.72
CA HIS A 207 20.52 -13.14 -4.40
C HIS A 207 19.64 -14.30 -3.92
N ARG A 208 18.88 -14.91 -4.83
CA ARG A 208 17.98 -16.02 -4.52
C ARG A 208 18.70 -17.16 -3.79
N SER A 209 19.80 -17.65 -4.33
CA SER A 209 20.55 -18.76 -3.74
C SER A 209 21.04 -18.40 -2.33
N SER A 210 21.64 -17.23 -2.14
CA SER A 210 22.11 -16.76 -0.83
C SER A 210 21.00 -16.67 0.22
N LEU A 211 19.79 -16.30 -0.20
CA LEU A 211 18.64 -16.17 0.70
C LEU A 211 18.01 -17.51 1.06
N LEU A 212 18.03 -18.48 0.15
CA LEU A 212 17.51 -19.84 0.40
C LEU A 212 18.42 -20.67 1.31
N ASP A 213 19.72 -20.40 1.29
CA ASP A 213 20.69 -21.04 2.19
C ASP A 213 20.64 -20.47 3.62
N ALA A 214 20.00 -19.30 3.78
CA ALA A 214 19.90 -18.63 5.06
C ALA A 214 18.64 -19.06 5.84
N GLU A 215 18.72 -18.98 7.18
CA GLU A 215 17.57 -19.14 8.06
C GLU A 215 17.13 -17.80 8.63
N TYR A 216 15.83 -17.55 8.60
CA TYR A 216 15.24 -16.33 9.12
C TYR A 216 14.31 -16.64 10.29
N ASP A 217 14.46 -15.89 11.38
CA ASP A 217 13.50 -15.97 12.48
C ASP A 217 12.16 -15.43 12.03
N MET A 218 12.16 -14.31 11.28
CA MET A 218 10.92 -13.67 10.83
C MET A 218 11.00 -13.22 9.37
N LEU A 219 9.93 -13.49 8.64
CA LEU A 219 9.68 -13.00 7.29
C LEU A 219 8.44 -12.08 7.31
N ILE A 220 8.59 -10.86 6.77
CA ILE A 220 7.48 -9.92 6.59
C ILE A 220 7.35 -9.63 5.10
N ILE A 221 6.15 -9.76 4.56
CA ILE A 221 5.88 -9.51 3.13
C ILE A 221 4.77 -8.48 2.99
N ASP A 222 5.08 -7.36 2.39
CA ASP A 222 4.09 -6.33 2.05
C ASP A 222 3.56 -6.54 0.63
N GLU A 223 2.31 -6.15 0.40
CA GLU A 223 1.55 -6.43 -0.82
C GLU A 223 1.52 -7.93 -1.17
N ALA A 224 1.18 -8.75 -0.16
CA ALA A 224 1.19 -10.20 -0.26
C ALA A 224 0.19 -10.78 -1.27
N HIS A 225 -0.77 -9.97 -1.79
CA HIS A 225 -1.63 -10.37 -2.91
C HIS A 225 -0.83 -10.82 -4.14
N LYS A 226 0.45 -10.44 -4.28
CA LYS A 226 1.35 -10.92 -5.35
C LYS A 226 1.78 -12.38 -5.21
N LEU A 227 1.41 -13.04 -4.09
CA LEU A 227 1.70 -14.45 -3.79
C LEU A 227 0.49 -15.37 -3.98
N LYS A 228 -0.62 -14.89 -4.48
CA LYS A 228 -1.88 -15.63 -4.61
C LYS A 228 -1.80 -16.85 -5.53
N ASN A 229 -0.89 -16.85 -6.50
CA ASN A 229 -0.75 -17.93 -7.47
C ASN A 229 0.51 -18.75 -7.21
N LYS A 230 0.33 -20.02 -6.82
CA LYS A 230 1.42 -20.96 -6.50
C LYS A 230 2.36 -21.27 -7.68
N ARG A 231 1.94 -21.01 -8.92
CA ARG A 231 2.79 -21.22 -10.12
C ARG A 231 3.77 -20.07 -10.37
N THR A 232 3.63 -18.95 -9.66
CA THR A 232 4.51 -17.79 -9.85
C THR A 232 5.85 -17.97 -9.15
N GLY A 233 6.91 -17.41 -9.75
CA GLY A 233 8.24 -17.40 -9.12
C GLY A 233 8.29 -16.68 -7.78
N ASN A 234 7.38 -15.72 -7.52
CA ASN A 234 7.27 -15.07 -6.22
C ASN A 234 6.80 -16.06 -5.15
N TYR A 235 5.74 -16.81 -5.43
CA TYR A 235 5.20 -17.80 -4.50
C TYR A 235 6.25 -18.88 -4.18
N GLN A 236 6.84 -19.50 -5.22
CA GLN A 236 7.84 -20.54 -5.07
C GLN A 236 9.02 -20.06 -4.23
N PHE A 237 9.55 -18.89 -4.52
CA PHE A 237 10.65 -18.32 -3.76
C PHE A 237 10.30 -18.16 -2.27
N VAL A 238 9.13 -17.56 -1.95
CA VAL A 238 8.68 -17.36 -0.56
C VAL A 238 8.41 -18.70 0.15
N ASN A 239 7.87 -19.67 -0.57
CA ASN A 239 7.61 -21.00 -0.03
C ASN A 239 8.92 -21.71 0.38
N ASP A 240 9.95 -21.60 -0.45
CA ASP A 240 11.25 -22.24 -0.26
C ASP A 240 12.09 -21.57 0.85
N LEU A 241 11.80 -20.32 1.24
CA LEU A 241 12.49 -19.61 2.32
C LEU A 241 12.23 -20.28 3.68
N ARG A 242 13.29 -20.55 4.44
CA ARG A 242 13.21 -21.04 5.82
C ARG A 242 12.86 -19.91 6.77
N LYS A 243 11.75 -20.06 7.50
CA LYS A 243 11.18 -19.00 8.36
C LYS A 243 10.44 -19.58 9.56
N LYS A 244 10.70 -19.03 10.75
CA LYS A 244 9.99 -19.40 11.99
C LYS A 244 8.66 -18.64 12.07
N TYR A 245 8.70 -17.30 11.98
CA TYR A 245 7.54 -16.42 11.98
C TYR A 245 7.30 -15.83 10.60
N CYS A 246 6.03 -15.52 10.28
CA CYS A 246 5.69 -14.98 8.97
C CYS A 246 4.50 -14.02 9.05
N LEU A 247 4.66 -12.78 8.58
CA LEU A 247 3.57 -11.82 8.43
C LEU A 247 3.35 -11.51 6.95
N LEU A 248 2.13 -11.64 6.50
CA LEU A 248 1.68 -11.28 5.16
C LEU A 248 0.75 -10.07 5.26
N LEU A 249 1.14 -8.95 4.66
CA LEU A 249 0.39 -7.71 4.66
C LEU A 249 -0.29 -7.50 3.30
N THR A 250 -1.59 -7.33 3.30
CA THR A 250 -2.35 -7.04 2.07
C THR A 250 -3.65 -6.33 2.41
N ALA A 251 -4.15 -5.47 1.55
CA ALA A 251 -5.49 -4.92 1.70
C ALA A 251 -6.57 -5.81 1.06
N THR A 252 -6.15 -6.67 0.12
CA THR A 252 -7.03 -7.53 -0.68
C THR A 252 -6.56 -8.98 -0.63
N PRO A 253 -6.91 -9.75 0.41
CA PRO A 253 -6.47 -11.14 0.56
C PRO A 253 -7.06 -12.07 -0.51
N VAL A 254 -8.25 -11.78 -0.99
CA VAL A 254 -8.93 -12.48 -2.10
C VAL A 254 -9.24 -11.48 -3.20
N GLN A 255 -9.04 -11.83 -4.46
CA GLN A 255 -9.45 -11.01 -5.61
C GLN A 255 -10.29 -11.79 -6.61
N ASN A 256 -9.85 -12.99 -6.99
CA ASN A 256 -10.44 -13.71 -8.11
C ASN A 256 -10.93 -15.13 -7.79
N ASP A 257 -10.38 -15.76 -6.77
CA ASP A 257 -10.64 -17.18 -6.47
C ASP A 257 -10.34 -17.50 -5.01
N LEU A 258 -11.17 -18.32 -4.36
CA LEU A 258 -10.91 -18.83 -3.00
C LEU A 258 -9.59 -19.60 -2.91
N ASN A 259 -9.09 -20.17 -4.01
CA ASN A 259 -7.77 -20.77 -4.07
C ASN A 259 -6.64 -19.76 -3.85
N GLU A 260 -6.84 -18.46 -4.13
CA GLU A 260 -5.87 -17.41 -3.81
C GLU A 260 -5.65 -17.32 -2.30
N LEU A 261 -6.76 -17.36 -1.54
CA LEU A 261 -6.73 -17.38 -0.08
C LEU A 261 -6.09 -18.66 0.46
N TYR A 262 -6.49 -19.81 -0.08
CA TYR A 262 -5.88 -21.10 0.24
C TYR A 262 -4.36 -21.07 0.07
N ASN A 263 -3.88 -20.51 -1.04
CA ASN A 263 -2.45 -20.41 -1.33
C ASN A 263 -1.72 -19.51 -0.32
N LEU A 264 -2.30 -18.36 0.06
CA LEU A 264 -1.70 -17.47 1.07
C LEU A 264 -1.64 -18.15 2.45
N ILE A 265 -2.71 -18.83 2.85
CA ILE A 265 -2.76 -19.54 4.13
C ILE A 265 -1.80 -20.72 4.14
N THR A 266 -1.66 -21.44 3.04
CA THR A 266 -0.70 -22.54 2.91
C THR A 266 0.75 -22.06 3.04
N LEU A 267 1.09 -20.90 2.48
CA LEU A 267 2.41 -20.27 2.69
C LEU A 267 2.67 -19.91 4.16
N LEU A 268 1.61 -19.46 4.84
CA LEU A 268 1.69 -19.00 6.22
C LEU A 268 1.72 -20.18 7.20
N LYS A 269 0.78 -21.10 7.04
CA LYS A 269 0.54 -22.22 7.96
C LYS A 269 0.10 -23.45 7.15
N PRO A 270 1.05 -24.24 6.63
CA PRO A 270 0.73 -25.45 5.87
C PRO A 270 -0.20 -26.38 6.65
N GLY A 271 -1.23 -26.90 5.99
CA GLY A 271 -2.20 -27.83 6.57
C GLY A 271 -3.36 -27.21 7.35
N GLN A 272 -3.38 -25.87 7.58
CA GLN A 272 -4.46 -25.20 8.31
C GLN A 272 -5.86 -25.41 7.68
N LEU A 273 -5.94 -25.47 6.37
CA LEU A 273 -7.18 -25.69 5.61
C LEU A 273 -7.27 -27.10 5.00
N GLY A 274 -6.43 -28.04 5.45
CA GLY A 274 -6.33 -29.37 4.85
C GLY A 274 -5.57 -29.38 3.53
N GLY A 275 -5.68 -30.50 2.79
CA GLY A 275 -5.15 -30.62 1.44
C GLY A 275 -5.96 -29.82 0.42
N GLU A 276 -5.39 -29.59 -0.78
CA GLU A 276 -6.08 -28.82 -1.84
C GLU A 276 -7.43 -29.45 -2.24
N GLY A 277 -7.49 -30.79 -2.28
CA GLY A 277 -8.72 -31.54 -2.53
C GLY A 277 -9.73 -31.42 -1.40
N ASP A 278 -9.28 -31.44 -0.15
CA ASP A 278 -10.12 -31.28 1.03
C ASP A 278 -10.69 -29.86 1.11
N PHE A 279 -9.86 -28.86 0.81
CA PHE A 279 -10.29 -27.46 0.74
C PHE A 279 -11.37 -27.27 -0.32
N ALA A 280 -11.14 -27.79 -1.54
CA ALA A 280 -12.08 -27.69 -2.64
C ALA A 280 -13.42 -28.38 -2.29
N SER A 281 -13.38 -29.57 -1.69
CA SER A 281 -14.59 -30.33 -1.33
C SER A 281 -15.37 -29.70 -0.18
N ASN A 282 -14.69 -29.17 0.83
CA ASN A 282 -15.30 -28.67 2.07
C ASN A 282 -15.71 -27.21 2.01
N TYR A 283 -14.96 -26.36 1.26
CA TYR A 283 -15.12 -24.91 1.33
C TYR A 283 -15.43 -24.25 -0.01
N VAL A 284 -15.31 -24.95 -1.16
CA VAL A 284 -15.57 -24.35 -2.47
C VAL A 284 -16.85 -24.91 -3.09
N ALA A 285 -17.87 -24.07 -3.23
CA ALA A 285 -19.08 -24.39 -3.97
C ALA A 285 -18.91 -24.07 -5.46
N ASP A 286 -18.30 -22.90 -5.74
CA ASP A 286 -17.85 -22.43 -7.03
C ASP A 286 -16.56 -21.62 -6.81
N ARG A 287 -15.88 -21.23 -7.87
CA ARG A 287 -14.57 -20.53 -7.79
C ARG A 287 -14.52 -19.44 -6.71
N ARG A 288 -15.63 -18.82 -6.41
CA ARG A 288 -15.75 -17.67 -5.48
C ARG A 288 -16.84 -17.83 -4.43
N ILE A 289 -17.61 -18.90 -4.46
CA ILE A 289 -18.68 -19.16 -3.51
C ILE A 289 -18.18 -20.19 -2.51
N ALA A 290 -18.16 -19.78 -1.24
CA ALA A 290 -17.78 -20.67 -0.17
C ALA A 290 -18.93 -21.61 0.21
N LYS A 291 -18.59 -22.88 0.50
CA LYS A 291 -19.41 -23.78 1.32
C LYS A 291 -19.00 -23.63 2.77
N ASN A 292 -19.90 -23.90 3.69
CA ASN A 292 -19.60 -23.93 5.12
C ASN A 292 -18.89 -22.63 5.56
N GLU A 293 -19.47 -21.47 5.23
CA GLU A 293 -18.87 -20.15 5.47
C GLU A 293 -18.45 -19.95 6.93
N ASP A 294 -19.28 -20.39 7.91
CA ASP A 294 -18.97 -20.27 9.33
C ASP A 294 -17.65 -20.99 9.70
N LYS A 295 -17.48 -22.22 9.21
CA LYS A 295 -16.23 -22.98 9.46
C LYS A 295 -15.02 -22.37 8.76
N LEU A 296 -15.23 -21.81 7.57
CA LEU A 296 -14.16 -21.10 6.87
C LEU A 296 -13.79 -19.82 7.61
N GLN A 297 -14.75 -19.05 8.09
CA GLN A 297 -14.52 -17.85 8.89
C GLN A 297 -13.80 -18.17 10.21
N GLU A 298 -14.19 -19.23 10.90
CA GLU A 298 -13.50 -19.69 12.11
C GLU A 298 -12.03 -20.04 11.82
N ALA A 299 -11.79 -20.82 10.77
CA ALA A 299 -10.42 -21.19 10.35
C ALA A 299 -9.59 -19.97 9.94
N LEU A 300 -10.20 -19.00 9.25
CA LEU A 300 -9.58 -17.73 8.88
C LEU A 300 -9.28 -16.86 10.10
N GLY A 301 -10.19 -16.81 11.07
CA GLY A 301 -10.01 -16.06 12.32
C GLY A 301 -8.77 -16.46 13.13
N GLN A 302 -8.24 -17.66 12.89
CA GLN A 302 -6.99 -18.14 13.50
C GLN A 302 -5.71 -17.67 12.82
N VAL A 303 -5.78 -17.13 11.61
CA VAL A 303 -4.60 -16.77 10.79
C VAL A 303 -4.72 -15.41 10.11
N MET A 304 -5.89 -14.77 10.12
CA MET A 304 -6.12 -13.50 9.45
C MET A 304 -6.83 -12.50 10.38
N ILE A 305 -6.39 -11.26 10.32
CA ILE A 305 -7.03 -10.11 10.96
C ILE A 305 -7.42 -9.12 9.88
N ARG A 306 -8.65 -8.65 9.92
CA ARG A 306 -9.17 -7.60 9.04
C ARG A 306 -9.94 -6.58 9.87
N ASN A 307 -9.38 -5.40 10.03
CA ASN A 307 -10.06 -4.27 10.62
C ASN A 307 -10.60 -3.36 9.53
N ARG A 308 -11.79 -2.81 9.74
CA ARG A 308 -12.42 -1.83 8.86
C ARG A 308 -12.32 -0.45 9.50
N ARG A 309 -12.38 0.60 8.69
CA ARG A 309 -12.38 1.99 9.18
C ARG A 309 -13.57 2.28 10.09
N THR A 310 -14.69 1.60 9.86
CA THR A 310 -15.89 1.68 10.69
C THR A 310 -15.74 1.10 12.10
N ASP A 311 -14.87 0.11 12.26
CA ASP A 311 -14.83 -0.69 13.48
C ASP A 311 -13.94 -0.05 14.58
N GLY A 312 -13.09 0.89 14.21
CA GLY A 312 -11.98 1.33 15.05
C GLY A 312 -12.20 2.62 15.86
N GLY A 313 -13.35 3.30 15.75
CA GLY A 313 -13.57 4.58 16.45
C GLY A 313 -12.55 5.67 16.09
N VAL A 314 -11.86 5.53 14.96
CA VAL A 314 -10.83 6.45 14.48
C VAL A 314 -11.47 7.52 13.63
N GLU A 315 -11.38 8.76 14.05
CA GLU A 315 -11.82 9.89 13.26
C GLU A 315 -10.84 10.15 12.11
N PHE A 316 -11.35 9.97 10.89
CA PHE A 316 -10.66 10.41 9.67
C PHE A 316 -11.12 11.82 9.30
N THR A 317 -10.25 12.58 8.66
CA THR A 317 -10.64 13.85 8.02
C THR A 317 -11.70 13.60 6.95
N LYS A 318 -12.47 14.63 6.61
CA LYS A 318 -13.54 14.51 5.62
C LYS A 318 -12.99 14.43 4.20
N ARG A 319 -13.79 13.85 3.32
CA ARG A 319 -13.54 13.80 1.88
C ARG A 319 -14.58 14.66 1.17
N PHE A 320 -14.14 15.56 0.33
CA PHE A 320 -14.99 16.37 -0.51
C PHE A 320 -14.74 16.01 -1.96
N VAL A 321 -15.72 15.45 -2.61
CA VAL A 321 -15.64 15.03 -4.01
C VAL A 321 -16.40 16.00 -4.88
N THR A 322 -15.72 16.56 -5.88
CA THR A 322 -16.29 17.48 -6.86
C THR A 322 -16.09 16.92 -8.26
N ASN A 323 -17.16 16.57 -8.93
CA ASN A 323 -17.11 16.26 -10.35
C ASN A 323 -17.06 17.57 -11.14
N VAL A 324 -16.04 17.73 -11.95
CA VAL A 324 -15.79 18.94 -12.76
C VAL A 324 -16.18 18.64 -14.20
N PRO A 325 -17.38 19.07 -14.61
CA PRO A 325 -17.86 18.85 -15.96
C PRO A 325 -17.10 19.71 -16.97
N LEU A 326 -16.75 19.12 -18.09
CA LEU A 326 -16.02 19.74 -19.19
C LEU A 326 -16.72 19.47 -20.52
N ARG A 327 -16.68 20.43 -21.42
CA ARG A 327 -17.05 20.22 -22.80
C ARG A 327 -15.80 20.31 -23.65
N LEU A 328 -15.53 19.28 -24.43
CA LEU A 328 -14.42 19.27 -25.38
C LEU A 328 -14.58 20.42 -26.39
N SER A 329 -13.48 20.94 -26.91
CA SER A 329 -13.52 21.85 -28.06
C SER A 329 -14.17 21.16 -29.26
N PRO A 330 -14.71 21.90 -30.24
CA PRO A 330 -15.30 21.29 -31.43
C PRO A 330 -14.33 20.33 -32.14
N GLU A 331 -13.04 20.65 -32.17
CA GLU A 331 -12.01 19.84 -32.80
C GLU A 331 -11.71 18.57 -31.99
N GLU A 332 -11.65 18.68 -30.65
CA GLU A 332 -11.47 17.52 -29.76
C GLU A 332 -12.68 16.57 -29.84
N MET A 333 -13.92 17.13 -29.88
CA MET A 333 -15.12 16.34 -30.02
C MET A 333 -15.19 15.62 -31.37
N ALA A 334 -14.82 16.31 -32.46
CA ALA A 334 -14.78 15.71 -33.79
C ALA A 334 -13.73 14.57 -33.86
N LEU A 335 -12.59 14.72 -33.17
CA LEU A 335 -11.63 13.61 -33.02
C LEU A 335 -12.24 12.43 -32.25
N TYR A 336 -12.91 12.71 -31.13
CA TYR A 336 -13.58 11.69 -30.31
C TYR A 336 -14.60 10.89 -31.14
N GLU A 337 -15.43 11.57 -31.91
CA GLU A 337 -16.42 10.95 -32.80
C GLU A 337 -15.77 10.12 -33.90
N ALA A 338 -14.70 10.63 -34.52
CA ALA A 338 -13.97 9.92 -35.57
C ALA A 338 -13.30 8.64 -35.04
N VAL A 339 -12.68 8.69 -33.85
CA VAL A 339 -12.11 7.52 -33.19
C VAL A 339 -13.21 6.56 -32.74
N THR A 340 -14.31 7.03 -32.19
CA THR A 340 -15.45 6.21 -31.80
C THR A 340 -16.03 5.45 -32.99
N LYS A 341 -16.18 6.11 -34.14
CA LYS A 341 -16.59 5.47 -35.39
C LYS A 341 -15.62 4.39 -35.83
N TYR A 342 -14.33 4.68 -35.81
CA TYR A 342 -13.27 3.73 -36.12
C TYR A 342 -13.35 2.49 -35.20
N VAL A 343 -13.51 2.69 -33.88
CA VAL A 343 -13.63 1.63 -32.89
C VAL A 343 -14.85 0.73 -33.17
N ARG A 344 -16.02 1.32 -33.43
CA ARG A 344 -17.26 0.58 -33.73
C ARG A 344 -17.18 -0.23 -35.02
N GLU A 345 -16.58 0.32 -36.07
CA GLU A 345 -16.39 -0.34 -37.34
C GLU A 345 -15.47 -1.59 -37.20
N HIS A 346 -14.40 -1.46 -36.39
CA HIS A 346 -13.44 -2.54 -36.14
C HIS A 346 -13.99 -3.63 -35.22
N ALA A 347 -14.68 -3.26 -34.16
CA ALA A 347 -15.29 -4.21 -33.24
C ALA A 347 -16.27 -5.16 -33.93
N LYS A 348 -16.96 -4.68 -34.99
CA LYS A 348 -17.84 -5.52 -35.81
C LYS A 348 -17.08 -6.52 -36.71
N ALA A 349 -15.87 -6.15 -37.13
CA ALA A 349 -15.04 -7.00 -38.01
C ALA A 349 -14.28 -8.10 -37.23
N GLU A 350 -13.87 -7.84 -36.00
CA GLU A 350 -13.07 -8.75 -35.16
C GLU A 350 -13.91 -9.49 -34.09
N ARG A 351 -15.14 -9.87 -34.40
CA ARG A 351 -16.02 -10.62 -33.48
C ARG A 351 -15.34 -11.90 -32.99
N GLY A 352 -14.79 -11.85 -31.77
CA GLY A 352 -14.24 -13.02 -31.06
C GLY A 352 -12.92 -12.84 -30.34
N ASP A 353 -12.10 -11.82 -30.64
CA ASP A 353 -10.87 -11.58 -29.90
C ASP A 353 -11.04 -10.44 -28.88
N LEU A 354 -11.13 -10.86 -27.62
CA LEU A 354 -11.32 -9.95 -26.48
C LEU A 354 -10.17 -8.97 -26.28
N ALA A 355 -8.94 -9.37 -26.58
CA ALA A 355 -7.78 -8.51 -26.41
C ALA A 355 -7.82 -7.34 -27.40
N SER A 356 -8.25 -7.60 -28.64
CA SER A 356 -8.48 -6.57 -29.64
C SER A 356 -9.61 -5.62 -29.24
N MET A 357 -10.71 -6.14 -28.68
CA MET A 357 -11.82 -5.31 -28.20
C MET A 357 -11.39 -4.34 -27.07
N LEU A 358 -10.64 -4.81 -26.08
CA LEU A 358 -10.12 -3.97 -24.98
C LEU A 358 -9.14 -2.90 -25.51
N SER A 359 -8.32 -3.24 -26.52
CA SER A 359 -7.41 -2.29 -27.15
C SER A 359 -8.16 -1.16 -27.87
N LEU A 360 -9.30 -1.46 -28.52
CA LEU A 360 -10.14 -0.48 -29.19
C LEU A 360 -10.81 0.48 -28.20
N VAL A 361 -11.34 -0.02 -27.08
CA VAL A 361 -11.92 0.82 -26.02
C VAL A 361 -10.87 1.71 -25.37
N THR A 362 -9.63 1.23 -25.27
CA THR A 362 -8.52 2.05 -24.76
C THR A 362 -8.28 3.29 -25.62
N LEU A 363 -8.45 3.22 -26.95
CA LEU A 363 -8.33 4.39 -27.83
C LEU A 363 -9.36 5.49 -27.50
N GLN A 364 -10.62 5.13 -27.20
CA GLN A 364 -11.64 6.12 -26.79
C GLN A 364 -11.27 6.81 -25.48
N ARG A 365 -10.72 6.07 -24.52
CA ARG A 365 -10.26 6.61 -23.25
C ARG A 365 -9.06 7.54 -23.44
N GLU A 366 -8.14 7.18 -24.33
CA GLU A 366 -6.96 7.98 -24.64
C GLU A 366 -7.32 9.32 -25.28
N VAL A 367 -8.33 9.36 -26.16
CA VAL A 367 -8.84 10.60 -26.76
C VAL A 367 -9.39 11.53 -25.68
N CYS A 368 -10.15 11.00 -24.71
CA CYS A 368 -10.66 11.79 -23.58
C CYS A 368 -9.54 12.29 -22.67
N SER A 369 -8.40 11.58 -22.61
CA SER A 369 -7.26 11.99 -21.80
C SER A 369 -6.42 13.07 -22.50
N SER A 370 -5.79 12.75 -23.62
CA SER A 370 -5.02 13.72 -24.40
C SER A 370 -4.78 13.26 -25.83
N ARG A 371 -4.62 14.23 -26.74
CA ARG A 371 -4.19 13.95 -28.11
C ARG A 371 -2.86 13.19 -28.18
N ASP A 372 -1.92 13.48 -27.25
CA ASP A 372 -0.61 12.82 -27.21
C ASP A 372 -0.73 11.34 -26.87
N ALA A 373 -1.71 10.93 -26.03
CA ALA A 373 -1.95 9.53 -25.70
C ALA A 373 -2.45 8.75 -26.90
N VAL A 374 -3.54 9.20 -27.53
CA VAL A 374 -4.13 8.51 -28.68
C VAL A 374 -3.20 8.53 -29.89
N PHE A 375 -2.42 9.61 -30.09
CA PHE A 375 -1.44 9.70 -31.17
C PHE A 375 -0.41 8.57 -31.10
N LEU A 376 0.17 8.32 -29.91
CA LEU A 376 1.17 7.26 -29.75
C LEU A 376 0.58 5.87 -30.03
N THR A 377 -0.63 5.63 -29.59
CA THR A 377 -1.32 4.35 -29.83
C THR A 377 -1.64 4.15 -31.30
N LEU A 378 -2.17 5.19 -31.98
CA LEU A 378 -2.44 5.12 -33.42
C LEU A 378 -1.17 4.94 -34.26
N ILE A 379 -0.08 5.60 -33.92
CA ILE A 379 1.22 5.39 -34.58
C ILE A 379 1.73 3.94 -34.40
N ASN A 380 1.58 3.39 -33.22
CA ASN A 380 1.95 2.00 -32.96
C ASN A 380 1.06 1.02 -33.72
N LEU A 381 -0.24 1.31 -33.81
CA LEU A 381 -1.20 0.52 -34.58
C LEU A 381 -0.88 0.60 -36.08
N PHE A 382 -0.62 1.79 -36.61
CA PHE A 382 -0.19 2.01 -38.01
C PHE A 382 1.04 1.19 -38.38
N LYS A 383 2.04 1.14 -37.47
CA LYS A 383 3.26 0.33 -37.71
C LYS A 383 3.02 -1.17 -37.70
N LYS A 384 2.01 -1.65 -36.98
CA LYS A 384 1.67 -3.06 -36.88
C LYS A 384 0.72 -3.52 -37.99
N THR A 385 -0.03 -2.60 -38.59
CA THR A 385 -0.99 -2.91 -39.66
C THR A 385 -0.29 -3.15 -40.98
N ALA A 386 -0.66 -4.21 -41.69
CA ALA A 386 -0.10 -4.57 -42.99
C ALA A 386 -0.22 -3.42 -44.01
N GLU A 387 0.76 -3.31 -44.92
CA GLU A 387 0.82 -2.20 -45.86
C GLU A 387 -0.37 -2.12 -46.82
N ASP A 388 -0.90 -3.27 -47.21
CA ASP A 388 -2.04 -3.40 -48.13
C ASP A 388 -3.41 -3.29 -47.44
N SER A 389 -3.43 -3.09 -46.12
CA SER A 389 -4.69 -3.04 -45.37
C SER A 389 -5.39 -1.69 -45.56
N PRO A 390 -6.68 -1.66 -45.91
CA PRO A 390 -7.46 -0.40 -45.97
C PRO A 390 -7.51 0.32 -44.61
N LEU A 391 -7.28 -0.40 -43.52
CA LEU A 391 -7.21 0.13 -42.17
C LEU A 391 -6.06 1.09 -41.97
N ARG A 392 -4.93 0.83 -42.63
CA ARG A 392 -3.72 1.65 -42.53
C ARG A 392 -3.97 3.08 -43.01
N ALA A 393 -4.70 3.25 -44.12
CA ALA A 393 -5.09 4.57 -44.61
C ALA A 393 -6.00 5.29 -43.59
N ARG A 394 -6.98 4.55 -43.01
CA ARG A 394 -7.90 5.11 -42.03
C ARG A 394 -7.20 5.55 -40.73
N ILE A 395 -6.26 4.75 -40.25
CA ILE A 395 -5.43 5.11 -39.08
C ILE A 395 -4.61 6.37 -39.39
N TRP A 396 -4.06 6.48 -40.60
CA TRP A 396 -3.29 7.64 -41.00
C TRP A 396 -4.12 8.93 -41.07
N GLU A 397 -5.36 8.86 -41.57
CA GLU A 397 -6.31 9.97 -41.53
C GLU A 397 -6.53 10.49 -40.10
N LEU A 398 -6.72 9.59 -39.13
CA LEU A 398 -6.84 9.96 -37.72
C LEU A 398 -5.57 10.62 -37.19
N VAL A 399 -4.39 10.11 -37.54
CA VAL A 399 -3.08 10.68 -37.15
C VAL A 399 -2.92 12.10 -37.70
N GLU A 400 -3.29 12.34 -38.98
CA GLU A 400 -3.24 13.68 -39.57
C GLU A 400 -4.24 14.64 -38.93
N PHE A 401 -5.43 14.13 -38.55
CA PHE A 401 -6.42 14.93 -37.85
C PHE A 401 -5.90 15.40 -36.48
N ILE A 402 -5.29 14.51 -35.69
CA ILE A 402 -4.73 14.86 -34.38
C ILE A 402 -3.71 16.00 -34.46
N LYS A 403 -2.90 16.07 -35.51
CA LYS A 403 -1.89 17.12 -35.69
C LYS A 403 -2.49 18.52 -35.79
N GLN A 404 -3.76 18.63 -36.19
CA GLN A 404 -4.46 19.90 -36.33
C GLN A 404 -4.99 20.44 -34.99
N ILE A 405 -5.17 19.58 -33.97
CA ILE A 405 -5.71 19.95 -32.67
C ILE A 405 -4.61 20.58 -31.82
N LYS A 406 -4.84 21.82 -31.39
CA LYS A 406 -3.88 22.58 -30.57
C LYS A 406 -4.29 22.63 -29.10
N ALA A 407 -5.57 22.72 -28.83
CA ALA A 407 -6.11 22.83 -27.46
C ALA A 407 -6.12 21.49 -26.72
N ASN A 408 -6.08 21.56 -25.39
CA ASN A 408 -6.41 20.45 -24.51
C ASN A 408 -7.26 21.01 -23.37
N THR A 409 -8.57 20.90 -23.52
CA THR A 409 -9.57 21.44 -22.59
C THR A 409 -9.37 20.95 -21.15
N LYS A 410 -9.01 19.67 -20.97
CA LYS A 410 -8.72 19.13 -19.63
C LYS A 410 -7.48 19.76 -18.99
N ALA A 411 -6.40 19.98 -19.78
CA ALA A 411 -5.17 20.57 -19.25
C ALA A 411 -5.39 22.03 -18.83
N GLU A 412 -6.13 22.80 -19.61
CA GLU A 412 -6.48 24.18 -19.30
C GLU A 412 -7.33 24.25 -18.02
N LYS A 413 -8.33 23.37 -17.88
CA LYS A 413 -9.15 23.29 -16.66
C LYS A 413 -8.37 22.82 -15.45
N THR A 414 -7.43 21.90 -15.64
CA THR A 414 -6.52 21.47 -14.57
C THR A 414 -5.68 22.65 -14.07
N MET A 415 -5.16 23.47 -14.98
CA MET A 415 -4.41 24.66 -14.63
C MET A 415 -5.26 25.68 -13.86
N GLU A 416 -6.51 25.92 -14.31
CA GLU A 416 -7.46 26.78 -13.60
C GLU A 416 -7.69 26.30 -12.17
N LEU A 417 -7.93 24.99 -11.98
CA LEU A 417 -8.12 24.39 -10.66
C LEU A 417 -6.89 24.56 -9.78
N ILE A 418 -5.70 24.26 -10.29
CA ILE A 418 -4.45 24.39 -9.55
C ILE A 418 -4.20 25.83 -9.13
N ASN A 419 -4.47 26.79 -10.02
CA ASN A 419 -4.35 28.22 -9.72
C ASN A 419 -5.34 28.69 -8.66
N ARG A 420 -6.52 28.04 -8.56
CA ARG A 420 -7.50 28.33 -7.50
C ARG A 420 -7.12 27.70 -6.18
N ILE A 421 -6.58 26.46 -6.20
CA ILE A 421 -6.19 25.69 -5.02
C ILE A 421 -4.95 26.29 -4.36
N GLN A 422 -3.95 26.69 -5.12
CA GLN A 422 -2.67 27.29 -4.67
C GLN A 422 -1.91 26.49 -3.61
N ASP A 423 -2.14 25.17 -3.54
CA ASP A 423 -1.48 24.27 -2.61
C ASP A 423 -1.02 22.98 -3.30
N LYS A 424 -0.33 22.12 -2.54
CA LYS A 424 0.17 20.83 -3.02
C LYS A 424 -0.95 20.02 -3.64
N THR A 425 -0.83 19.75 -4.92
CA THR A 425 -1.85 19.05 -5.70
C THR A 425 -1.26 17.86 -6.44
N ILE A 426 -1.95 16.73 -6.37
CA ILE A 426 -1.58 15.51 -7.07
C ILE A 426 -2.54 15.33 -8.25
N VAL A 427 -2.00 15.30 -9.45
CA VAL A 427 -2.76 15.04 -10.67
C VAL A 427 -2.50 13.60 -11.11
N PHE A 428 -3.54 12.77 -11.09
CA PHE A 428 -3.45 11.38 -11.55
C PHE A 428 -3.90 11.25 -12.99
N THR A 429 -3.10 10.56 -13.79
CA THR A 429 -3.41 10.16 -15.16
C THR A 429 -3.07 8.68 -15.40
N GLU A 430 -3.80 8.00 -16.26
CA GLU A 430 -3.50 6.61 -16.60
C GLU A 430 -2.38 6.51 -17.64
N TYR A 431 -2.20 7.56 -18.47
CA TYR A 431 -1.34 7.52 -19.65
C TYR A 431 -0.03 8.26 -19.45
N ARG A 432 1.05 7.58 -19.79
CA ARG A 432 2.39 8.17 -19.75
C ARG A 432 2.55 9.35 -20.71
N ALA A 433 1.94 9.27 -21.88
CA ALA A 433 1.98 10.37 -22.85
C ALA A 433 1.28 11.62 -22.31
N THR A 434 0.12 11.46 -21.67
CA THR A 434 -0.59 12.56 -21.00
C THR A 434 0.25 13.15 -19.87
N GLN A 435 0.91 12.30 -19.06
CA GLN A 435 1.84 12.80 -18.04
C GLN A 435 2.95 13.67 -18.63
N GLU A 436 3.61 13.20 -19.68
CA GLU A 436 4.70 13.92 -20.32
C GLU A 436 4.20 15.24 -20.96
N TYR A 437 3.00 15.23 -21.53
CA TYR A 437 2.33 16.42 -22.03
C TYR A 437 2.03 17.43 -20.91
N LEU A 438 1.40 16.99 -19.82
CA LEU A 438 1.06 17.86 -18.68
C LEU A 438 2.29 18.49 -18.03
N ILE A 439 3.39 17.76 -17.89
CA ILE A 439 4.64 18.30 -17.36
C ILE A 439 5.19 19.42 -18.27
N ARG A 440 5.12 19.25 -19.59
CA ARG A 440 5.52 20.31 -20.54
C ARG A 440 4.58 21.51 -20.45
N PHE A 441 3.28 21.26 -20.49
CA PHE A 441 2.23 22.26 -20.41
C PHE A 441 2.36 23.12 -19.15
N PHE A 442 2.52 22.51 -17.98
CA PHE A 442 2.72 23.25 -16.72
C PHE A 442 4.00 24.07 -16.73
N LYS A 443 5.08 23.53 -17.28
CA LYS A 443 6.34 24.25 -17.40
C LYS A 443 6.23 25.47 -18.32
N GLU A 444 5.49 25.37 -19.42
CA GLU A 444 5.24 26.49 -20.35
C GLU A 444 4.41 27.61 -19.72
N HIS A 445 3.69 27.30 -18.62
CA HIS A 445 2.91 28.23 -17.83
C HIS A 445 3.55 28.56 -16.47
N ASP A 446 4.86 28.41 -16.34
CA ASP A 446 5.65 28.72 -15.13
C ASP A 446 5.21 27.98 -13.86
N LEU A 447 4.48 26.88 -13.99
CA LEU A 447 4.06 26.05 -12.86
C LEU A 447 5.05 24.92 -12.58
N ALA A 448 5.59 24.90 -11.35
CA ALA A 448 6.52 23.87 -10.94
C ALA A 448 5.82 22.53 -10.74
N ALA A 449 6.04 21.58 -11.63
CA ALA A 449 5.47 20.25 -11.62
C ALA A 449 6.54 19.16 -11.72
N VAL A 450 6.33 18.03 -11.02
CA VAL A 450 7.22 16.86 -11.06
C VAL A 450 6.48 15.62 -11.57
N PRO A 451 7.10 14.79 -12.44
CA PRO A 451 6.52 13.52 -12.85
C PRO A 451 6.80 12.42 -11.81
N TYR A 452 5.81 11.55 -11.59
CA TYR A 452 5.99 10.36 -10.79
C TYR A 452 5.35 9.14 -11.46
N ARG A 453 6.16 8.14 -11.88
CA ARG A 453 5.66 7.02 -12.69
C ARG A 453 6.38 5.70 -12.44
N GLY A 454 5.75 4.61 -12.87
CA GLY A 454 6.40 3.30 -12.98
C GLY A 454 7.64 3.35 -13.87
N GLY A 455 8.57 2.41 -13.69
CA GLY A 455 9.80 2.34 -14.50
C GLY A 455 10.88 3.38 -14.18
N MET A 456 10.60 4.38 -13.34
CA MET A 456 11.65 5.25 -12.81
C MET A 456 12.52 4.49 -11.82
N ASN A 457 13.85 4.68 -11.90
CA ASN A 457 14.75 4.13 -10.90
C ASN A 457 14.48 4.77 -9.52
N ARG A 458 14.85 4.06 -8.47
CA ARG A 458 14.55 4.42 -7.10
C ARG A 458 15.06 5.80 -6.70
N GLY A 459 16.33 6.11 -7.03
CA GLY A 459 16.91 7.42 -6.71
C GLY A 459 16.15 8.58 -7.35
N LYS A 460 15.66 8.39 -8.59
CA LYS A 460 14.85 9.39 -9.28
C LYS A 460 13.47 9.54 -8.64
N LYS A 461 12.84 8.44 -8.18
CA LYS A 461 11.57 8.49 -7.43
C LYS A 461 11.72 9.27 -6.13
N ASP A 462 12.75 8.97 -5.34
CA ASP A 462 13.03 9.68 -4.07
C ASP A 462 13.30 11.16 -4.30
N TRP A 463 14.05 11.48 -5.36
CA TRP A 463 14.33 12.87 -5.76
C TRP A 463 13.06 13.62 -6.16
N MET A 464 12.19 13.02 -6.97
CA MET A 464 10.92 13.65 -7.37
C MET A 464 10.01 13.87 -6.15
N MET A 465 9.98 12.92 -5.23
CA MET A 465 9.23 13.05 -3.99
C MET A 465 9.74 14.21 -3.12
N ASP A 466 11.06 14.35 -2.96
CA ASP A 466 11.65 15.45 -2.20
C ASP A 466 11.40 16.81 -2.87
N LEU A 467 11.51 16.86 -4.20
CA LEU A 467 11.15 18.06 -4.98
C LEU A 467 9.68 18.45 -4.80
N PHE A 468 8.76 17.47 -4.87
CA PHE A 468 7.34 17.73 -4.64
C PHE A 468 7.11 18.24 -3.22
N LYS A 469 7.70 17.60 -2.22
CA LYS A 469 7.55 18.02 -0.83
C LYS A 469 8.05 19.44 -0.57
N ARG A 470 9.18 19.84 -1.17
CA ARG A 470 9.86 21.10 -0.81
C ARG A 470 9.62 22.26 -1.77
N ARG A 471 9.50 21.98 -3.07
CA ARG A 471 9.56 23.04 -4.11
C ARG A 471 8.39 23.03 -5.08
N ALA A 472 8.08 21.87 -5.67
CA ALA A 472 7.05 21.81 -6.70
C ALA A 472 5.65 21.88 -6.06
N GLN A 473 4.73 22.59 -6.68
CA GLN A 473 3.33 22.65 -6.27
C GLN A 473 2.56 21.41 -6.74
N VAL A 474 2.91 20.86 -7.90
CA VAL A 474 2.16 19.79 -8.54
C VAL A 474 3.01 18.54 -8.70
N MET A 475 2.40 17.38 -8.42
CA MET A 475 2.93 16.07 -8.83
C MET A 475 1.98 15.47 -9.86
N VAL A 476 2.47 15.16 -11.07
CA VAL A 476 1.70 14.38 -12.04
C VAL A 476 2.11 12.92 -11.92
N ALA A 477 1.20 12.08 -11.43
CA ALA A 477 1.46 10.68 -11.13
C ALA A 477 0.71 9.75 -12.09
N THR A 478 1.40 8.70 -12.59
CA THR A 478 0.71 7.57 -13.21
C THR A 478 0.40 6.51 -12.15
N GLU A 479 -0.60 5.67 -12.41
CA GLU A 479 -1.06 4.65 -11.47
C GLU A 479 0.09 3.74 -10.99
N ALA A 480 0.83 3.14 -11.92
CA ALA A 480 2.00 2.30 -11.60
C ALA A 480 3.11 3.04 -10.83
N GLY A 481 3.16 4.37 -10.92
CA GLY A 481 4.06 5.21 -10.12
C GLY A 481 3.55 5.44 -8.72
N GLY A 482 2.24 5.64 -8.58
CA GLY A 482 1.57 5.98 -7.33
C GLY A 482 1.44 4.83 -6.33
N GLU A 483 1.62 3.57 -6.73
CA GLU A 483 1.53 2.44 -5.80
C GLU A 483 2.53 2.56 -4.64
N GLY A 484 2.03 2.42 -3.42
CA GLY A 484 2.83 2.30 -2.21
C GLY A 484 3.43 3.58 -1.66
N ILE A 485 3.23 4.75 -2.25
CA ILE A 485 3.76 6.02 -1.72
C ILE A 485 2.87 6.63 -0.64
N ASN A 486 3.51 7.37 0.28
CA ASN A 486 2.83 8.18 1.28
C ASN A 486 2.87 9.65 0.87
N LEU A 487 1.70 10.22 0.63
CA LEU A 487 1.49 11.60 0.18
C LEU A 487 0.63 12.41 1.16
N GLN A 488 0.61 12.04 2.45
CA GLN A 488 -0.21 12.70 3.49
C GLN A 488 0.07 14.20 3.67
N PHE A 489 1.21 14.69 3.20
CA PHE A 489 1.52 16.13 3.23
C PHE A 489 0.82 16.93 2.12
N ALA A 490 0.03 16.30 1.28
CA ALA A 490 -0.86 16.91 0.31
C ALA A 490 -2.30 16.47 0.63
N HIS A 491 -3.27 17.30 0.32
CA HIS A 491 -4.69 17.00 0.56
C HIS A 491 -5.57 17.29 -0.68
N ASN A 492 -4.97 17.70 -1.81
CA ASN A 492 -5.70 17.94 -3.06
C ASN A 492 -5.36 16.89 -4.10
N ILE A 493 -6.38 16.26 -4.67
CA ILE A 493 -6.30 15.24 -5.73
C ILE A 493 -7.10 15.74 -6.93
N ILE A 494 -6.49 15.67 -8.11
CA ILE A 494 -7.20 15.85 -9.40
C ILE A 494 -7.07 14.52 -10.16
N ASN A 495 -8.17 13.83 -10.38
CA ASN A 495 -8.23 12.72 -11.31
C ASN A 495 -8.43 13.29 -12.72
N PHE A 496 -7.31 13.41 -13.44
CA PHE A 496 -7.32 13.84 -14.85
C PHE A 496 -8.01 12.79 -15.72
N ASP A 497 -7.69 11.51 -15.44
CA ASP A 497 -8.40 10.35 -15.97
C ASP A 497 -8.97 9.56 -14.81
N LEU A 498 -10.26 9.24 -14.86
CA LEU A 498 -10.93 8.44 -13.85
C LEU A 498 -10.81 6.95 -14.21
N PRO A 499 -10.25 6.11 -13.33
CA PRO A 499 -10.25 4.67 -13.54
C PRO A 499 -11.68 4.12 -13.59
N TRP A 500 -11.90 3.11 -14.40
CA TRP A 500 -13.18 2.42 -14.46
C TRP A 500 -13.43 1.51 -13.25
N ASN A 501 -12.33 0.99 -12.68
CA ASN A 501 -12.38 0.22 -11.45
C ASN A 501 -12.39 1.15 -10.23
N PRO A 502 -13.47 1.17 -9.43
CA PRO A 502 -13.60 2.03 -8.25
C PRO A 502 -12.51 1.80 -7.21
N MET A 503 -12.01 0.56 -7.07
CA MET A 503 -10.92 0.26 -6.14
C MET A 503 -9.62 1.00 -6.48
N ARG A 504 -9.35 1.25 -7.75
CA ARG A 504 -8.18 2.05 -8.16
C ARG A 504 -8.33 3.51 -7.75
N VAL A 505 -9.56 4.05 -7.80
CA VAL A 505 -9.83 5.41 -7.30
C VAL A 505 -9.61 5.48 -5.79
N GLU A 506 -10.12 4.51 -5.04
CA GLU A 506 -9.89 4.42 -3.59
C GLU A 506 -8.41 4.23 -3.25
N GLN A 507 -7.67 3.44 -4.02
CA GLN A 507 -6.23 3.32 -3.85
C GLN A 507 -5.50 4.65 -4.08
N ARG A 508 -5.92 5.48 -5.05
CA ARG A 508 -5.38 6.84 -5.24
C ARG A 508 -5.68 7.73 -4.05
N ILE A 509 -6.94 7.77 -3.60
CA ILE A 509 -7.37 8.55 -2.42
C ILE A 509 -6.62 8.10 -1.18
N GLY A 510 -6.48 6.81 -0.97
CA GLY A 510 -5.74 6.21 0.14
C GLY A 510 -4.23 6.53 0.16
N ARG A 511 -3.64 7.17 -0.87
CA ARG A 511 -2.27 7.71 -0.81
C ARG A 511 -2.19 8.99 0.01
N VAL A 512 -3.28 9.72 0.08
CA VAL A 512 -3.43 11.03 0.73
C VAL A 512 -4.24 10.92 2.02
N HIS A 513 -5.41 10.30 1.93
CA HIS A 513 -6.35 10.12 3.04
C HIS A 513 -6.01 8.87 3.86
N ARG A 514 -5.12 9.06 4.84
CA ARG A 514 -4.63 8.02 5.75
C ARG A 514 -4.71 8.50 7.18
N LEU A 515 -4.57 7.57 8.11
CA LEU A 515 -4.35 7.89 9.52
C LEU A 515 -3.21 8.91 9.70
N GLY A 516 -3.51 10.00 10.42
CA GLY A 516 -2.59 11.11 10.61
C GLY A 516 -2.66 12.19 9.53
N GLN A 517 -3.64 12.13 8.61
CA GLN A 517 -4.02 13.28 7.79
C GLN A 517 -4.72 14.32 8.67
N THR A 518 -4.28 15.56 8.62
CA THR A 518 -4.81 16.66 9.45
C THR A 518 -5.78 17.56 8.69
N GLU A 519 -5.73 17.51 7.36
CA GLU A 519 -6.53 18.34 6.49
C GLU A 519 -7.63 17.53 5.78
N ASP A 520 -8.77 18.14 5.54
CA ASP A 520 -9.82 17.55 4.74
C ASP A 520 -9.36 17.35 3.28
N VAL A 521 -9.64 16.18 2.72
CA VAL A 521 -9.14 15.83 1.39
C VAL A 521 -10.09 16.28 0.30
N GLN A 522 -9.60 17.10 -0.61
CA GLN A 522 -10.33 17.60 -1.77
C GLN A 522 -10.04 16.72 -3.00
N ILE A 523 -11.07 16.21 -3.64
CA ILE A 523 -10.97 15.30 -4.78
C ILE A 523 -11.75 15.88 -5.94
N TYR A 524 -11.06 16.19 -7.03
CA TYR A 524 -11.63 16.73 -8.26
C TYR A 524 -11.58 15.68 -9.36
N ASN A 525 -12.72 15.24 -9.86
CA ASN A 525 -12.80 14.32 -10.99
C ASN A 525 -13.12 15.09 -12.25
N LEU A 526 -12.21 15.13 -13.21
CA LEU A 526 -12.48 15.72 -14.52
C LEU A 526 -13.33 14.76 -15.34
N CYS A 527 -14.40 15.29 -15.92
CA CYS A 527 -15.35 14.52 -16.68
C CYS A 527 -15.74 15.27 -17.97
N THR A 528 -15.50 14.67 -19.11
CA THR A 528 -15.88 15.24 -20.41
C THR A 528 -17.28 14.79 -20.81
N TYR A 529 -18.20 15.77 -20.95
CA TYR A 529 -19.57 15.54 -21.38
C TYR A 529 -19.66 15.08 -22.84
N GLY A 530 -20.66 14.23 -23.13
CA GLY A 530 -20.85 13.66 -24.46
C GLY A 530 -19.81 12.58 -24.80
N THR A 531 -19.10 12.06 -23.80
CA THR A 531 -18.09 11.01 -23.99
C THR A 531 -18.31 9.86 -23.01
N ILE A 532 -17.52 8.81 -23.19
CA ILE A 532 -17.54 7.66 -22.27
C ILE A 532 -17.28 8.03 -20.81
N GLU A 533 -16.53 9.09 -20.54
CA GLU A 533 -16.24 9.52 -19.16
C GLU A 533 -17.49 9.97 -18.41
N GLU A 534 -18.43 10.60 -19.09
CA GLU A 534 -19.72 10.97 -18.48
C GLU A 534 -20.45 9.74 -17.95
N HIS A 535 -20.53 8.70 -18.75
CA HIS A 535 -21.18 7.44 -18.35
C HIS A 535 -20.47 6.75 -17.19
N ILE A 536 -19.14 6.80 -17.15
CA ILE A 536 -18.36 6.22 -16.05
C ILE A 536 -18.55 7.02 -14.76
N VAL A 537 -18.52 8.36 -14.82
CA VAL A 537 -18.78 9.19 -13.65
C VAL A 537 -20.20 9.00 -13.14
N HIS A 538 -21.19 8.93 -14.03
CA HIS A 538 -22.57 8.63 -13.68
C HIS A 538 -22.70 7.29 -12.96
N LEU A 539 -22.08 6.23 -13.49
CA LEU A 539 -22.10 4.91 -12.87
C LEU A 539 -21.46 4.93 -11.47
N LEU A 540 -20.24 5.47 -11.35
CA LEU A 540 -19.46 5.42 -10.13
C LEU A 540 -20.01 6.36 -9.05
N HIS A 541 -20.51 7.53 -9.43
CA HIS A 541 -20.97 8.55 -8.48
C HIS A 541 -22.46 8.42 -8.18
N GLU A 542 -23.32 8.41 -9.20
CA GLU A 542 -24.76 8.48 -9.01
C GLU A 542 -25.40 7.11 -8.75
N LYS A 543 -24.90 6.07 -9.40
CA LYS A 543 -25.44 4.72 -9.25
C LYS A 543 -24.80 3.96 -8.09
N ILE A 544 -23.50 3.85 -8.03
CA ILE A 544 -22.80 3.09 -6.99
C ILE A 544 -22.63 3.95 -5.72
N ASN A 545 -22.71 5.29 -5.83
CA ASN A 545 -22.44 6.24 -4.75
C ASN A 545 -21.09 5.98 -4.02
N MET A 546 -20.09 5.57 -4.81
CA MET A 546 -18.85 5.01 -4.29
C MET A 546 -18.07 5.93 -3.34
N PHE A 547 -18.22 7.26 -3.53
CA PHE A 547 -17.47 8.23 -2.73
C PHE A 547 -18.07 8.48 -1.33
N GLU A 548 -19.35 8.16 -1.14
CA GLU A 548 -20.03 8.23 0.15
C GLU A 548 -20.00 6.88 0.89
N MET A 549 -19.77 5.79 0.16
CA MET A 549 -19.66 4.47 0.76
C MET A 549 -18.42 4.34 1.64
N VAL A 550 -18.57 3.59 2.69
CA VAL A 550 -17.43 3.13 3.47
C VAL A 550 -16.62 2.13 2.64
N ILE A 551 -15.30 2.24 2.70
CA ILE A 551 -14.39 1.43 1.85
C ILE A 551 -14.69 -0.07 1.92
N GLY A 552 -15.05 -0.59 3.12
CA GLY A 552 -15.38 -2.01 3.27
C GLY A 552 -16.62 -2.45 2.50
N GLU A 553 -17.63 -1.61 2.42
CA GLU A 553 -18.83 -1.86 1.59
C GLU A 553 -18.48 -1.84 0.10
N LEU A 554 -17.61 -0.91 -0.30
CA LEU A 554 -17.13 -0.84 -1.67
C LEU A 554 -16.29 -2.07 -2.06
N ASP A 555 -15.42 -2.54 -1.17
CA ASP A 555 -14.63 -3.75 -1.38
C ASP A 555 -15.52 -4.96 -1.63
N GLU A 556 -16.58 -5.15 -0.84
CA GLU A 556 -17.54 -6.25 -0.99
C GLU A 556 -18.28 -6.17 -2.34
N ILE A 557 -18.68 -4.95 -2.75
CA ILE A 557 -19.36 -4.73 -4.02
C ILE A 557 -18.44 -5.05 -5.19
N VAL A 558 -17.23 -4.51 -5.17
CA VAL A 558 -16.27 -4.72 -6.27
C VAL A 558 -15.81 -6.17 -6.33
N GLU A 559 -15.56 -6.82 -5.20
CA GLU A 559 -15.26 -8.25 -5.16
C GLU A 559 -16.37 -9.09 -5.80
N ARG A 560 -17.65 -8.72 -5.57
CA ARG A 560 -18.80 -9.40 -6.20
C ARG A 560 -18.93 -9.08 -7.68
N MET A 561 -18.73 -7.81 -8.05
CA MET A 561 -18.74 -7.39 -9.47
C MET A 561 -17.70 -8.13 -10.30
N GLU A 562 -16.50 -8.32 -9.73
CA GLU A 562 -15.43 -9.06 -10.39
C GLU A 562 -15.61 -10.58 -10.32
N ARG A 563 -16.59 -11.10 -9.56
CA ARG A 563 -16.88 -12.55 -9.46
C ARG A 563 -17.31 -13.16 -10.79
N GLU A 564 -18.12 -12.48 -11.55
CA GLU A 564 -18.61 -12.97 -12.85
C GLU A 564 -17.66 -12.55 -13.97
N GLU A 565 -17.39 -11.25 -14.10
CA GLU A 565 -16.52 -10.69 -15.11
C GLU A 565 -15.99 -9.33 -14.65
N PRO A 566 -14.71 -8.95 -14.93
CA PRO A 566 -14.18 -7.63 -14.57
C PRO A 566 -15.08 -6.50 -15.08
N LEU A 567 -15.36 -5.51 -14.22
CA LEU A 567 -16.21 -4.38 -14.55
C LEU A 567 -15.78 -3.69 -15.86
N GLU A 568 -14.49 -3.50 -16.01
CA GLU A 568 -13.89 -2.90 -17.21
C GLU A 568 -14.25 -3.66 -18.48
N ARG A 569 -14.35 -4.98 -18.40
CA ARG A 569 -14.74 -5.85 -19.51
C ARG A 569 -16.21 -5.75 -19.84
N ARG A 570 -17.09 -5.79 -18.82
CA ARG A 570 -18.54 -5.62 -19.00
C ARG A 570 -18.86 -4.25 -19.60
N LEU A 571 -18.19 -3.19 -19.12
CA LEU A 571 -18.34 -1.84 -19.67
C LEU A 571 -17.86 -1.77 -21.13
N ALA A 572 -16.69 -2.36 -21.43
CA ALA A 572 -16.19 -2.42 -22.80
C ALA A 572 -17.16 -3.14 -23.75
N GLN A 573 -17.75 -4.24 -23.30
CA GLN A 573 -18.74 -4.99 -24.09
C GLN A 573 -20.01 -4.16 -24.32
N ILE A 574 -20.56 -3.52 -23.28
CA ILE A 574 -21.74 -2.64 -23.39
C ILE A 574 -21.46 -1.53 -24.41
N MET A 575 -20.28 -0.91 -24.35
CA MET A 575 -19.91 0.18 -25.27
C MET A 575 -19.81 -0.24 -26.73
N LEU A 576 -19.30 -1.44 -26.98
CA LEU A 576 -19.13 -1.95 -28.34
C LEU A 576 -20.43 -2.49 -28.94
N GLU A 577 -21.35 -2.95 -28.10
CA GLU A 577 -22.65 -3.50 -28.53
C GLU A 577 -23.74 -2.43 -28.68
N ALA A 578 -23.65 -1.31 -27.95
CA ALA A 578 -24.65 -0.24 -28.01
C ALA A 578 -24.67 0.41 -29.40
N THR A 579 -25.85 0.53 -29.97
CA THR A 579 -26.06 1.12 -31.30
C THR A 579 -26.09 2.63 -31.28
N ASP A 580 -26.60 3.20 -30.20
CA ASP A 580 -26.71 4.65 -29.97
C ASP A 580 -26.41 5.02 -28.51
N GLU A 581 -26.41 6.29 -28.21
CA GLU A 581 -26.09 6.83 -26.90
C GLU A 581 -27.18 6.56 -25.85
N ALA A 582 -28.44 6.51 -26.28
CA ALA A 582 -29.56 6.22 -25.40
C ALA A 582 -29.51 4.75 -24.92
N GLU A 583 -29.23 3.83 -25.83
CA GLU A 583 -29.03 2.41 -25.51
C GLU A 583 -27.80 2.22 -24.60
N LEU A 584 -26.71 2.91 -24.90
CA LEU A 584 -25.49 2.88 -24.06
C LEU A 584 -25.81 3.28 -22.63
N ARG A 585 -26.49 4.41 -22.45
CA ARG A 585 -26.90 4.92 -21.13
C ARG A 585 -27.82 3.93 -20.41
N GLN A 586 -28.85 3.42 -21.09
CA GLN A 586 -29.78 2.46 -20.52
C GLN A 586 -29.08 1.17 -20.04
N ARG A 587 -28.13 0.67 -20.81
CA ARG A 587 -27.38 -0.55 -20.44
C ARG A 587 -26.43 -0.30 -19.26
N ILE A 588 -25.80 0.87 -19.19
CA ILE A 588 -24.96 1.27 -18.05
C ILE A 588 -25.80 1.47 -16.79
N ASP A 589 -26.99 2.09 -16.91
CA ASP A 589 -27.94 2.22 -15.80
C ASP A 589 -28.42 0.84 -15.31
N GLY A 590 -28.74 -0.06 -16.22
CA GLY A 590 -29.10 -1.44 -15.90
C GLY A 590 -27.99 -2.22 -15.20
N LEU A 591 -26.75 -1.98 -15.59
CA LEU A 591 -25.57 -2.51 -14.90
C LEU A 591 -25.49 -1.96 -13.46
N GLY A 592 -25.61 -0.64 -13.27
CA GLY A 592 -25.61 0.00 -11.96
C GLY A 592 -26.74 -0.52 -11.06
N ASP A 593 -27.96 -0.60 -11.60
CA ASP A 593 -29.12 -1.11 -10.85
C ASP A 593 -28.97 -2.59 -10.46
N SER A 594 -28.36 -3.41 -11.32
CA SER A 594 -28.07 -4.81 -10.99
C SER A 594 -27.09 -4.92 -9.81
N LEU A 595 -26.09 -4.05 -9.77
CA LEU A 595 -25.11 -3.98 -8.72
C LEU A 595 -25.74 -3.58 -7.37
N ILE A 596 -26.63 -2.59 -7.39
CA ILE A 596 -27.36 -2.13 -6.19
C ILE A 596 -28.33 -3.21 -5.68
N ARG A 597 -29.05 -3.89 -6.55
CA ARG A 597 -29.95 -4.98 -6.14
C ARG A 597 -29.20 -6.12 -5.47
N GLN A 598 -28.08 -6.51 -6.01
CA GLN A 598 -27.21 -7.50 -5.37
C GLN A 598 -26.75 -7.09 -3.98
N MET A 599 -26.60 -5.77 -3.71
CA MET A 599 -26.28 -5.22 -2.39
C MET A 599 -27.45 -5.32 -1.40
N HIS A 600 -28.69 -5.09 -1.87
CA HIS A 600 -29.86 -5.03 -0.98
C HIS A 600 -30.47 -6.41 -0.68
N GLU A 601 -30.30 -7.40 -1.54
CA GLU A 601 -30.84 -8.75 -1.34
C GLU A 601 -30.18 -9.49 -0.17
N GLU A 602 -28.94 -9.15 0.18
CA GLU A 602 -28.21 -9.76 1.30
C GLU A 602 -28.26 -8.98 2.63
N LYS A 603 -28.80 -7.76 2.63
CA LYS A 603 -29.10 -7.03 3.89
C LYS A 603 -30.44 -7.46 4.53
N LYS A 604 -31.13 -8.44 3.95
CA LYS A 604 -32.27 -9.09 4.62
C LYS A 604 -31.75 -10.22 5.50
N PRO A 605 -32.08 -10.17 6.81
CA PRO A 605 -31.64 -11.16 7.79
C PRO A 605 -32.12 -12.57 7.47
#